data_19d080ba7a3a8efe99124de7ad78b863
#
_entry.id   19d080ba7a3a8efe99124de7ad78b863
#
_cell.length_a   1.000
_cell.length_b   1.000
_cell.length_c   1.000
_cell.angle_alpha   90.00
_cell.angle_beta   90.00
_cell.angle_gamma   90.00
#
_symmetry.space_group_name_H-M   'P 1'
#
loop_
_entity.id
_entity.type
_entity.pdbx_description
1 polymer ?
#
loop_
_entity_poly.entity_id
_entity_poly.type
_entity_poly.pdbx_seq_one_letter_code
_entity_poly.pdbx_strand_id
1 'polypeptide(L)'
;LVENTKDISREEIELFIIPSYTTLESATKNVDRAYVKLGAQNMCWEDEGQFTGEISPLMLKELGLDLVMIGHSERRHVFGETDVEENKKVKAALNHGFTTLLCIGETAEEKDFGISAEVLRTQLKIGFHDVPVSQVPNIWVAYEPVWSIGVNGTPASADYAEKMHKVI
;
A
#
# COMPACT_ATOMS: atom_id res chain seq x y z
N LEU A 1 -15.14 -14.37 4.39
CA LEU A 1 -14.33 -14.24 3.18
C LEU A 1 -13.88 -15.63 2.67
N VAL A 2 -13.14 -16.41 3.46
CA VAL A 2 -12.59 -17.73 3.07
C VAL A 2 -13.67 -18.64 2.50
N GLU A 3 -14.80 -18.77 3.21
CA GLU A 3 -15.92 -19.62 2.80
C GLU A 3 -16.48 -19.27 1.42
N ASN A 4 -16.59 -17.96 1.13
CA ASN A 4 -17.18 -17.47 -0.13
C ASN A 4 -16.16 -17.39 -1.28
N THR A 5 -14.93 -17.84 -1.07
CA THR A 5 -13.85 -17.81 -2.06
C THR A 5 -13.12 -19.13 -2.16
N LYS A 6 -13.74 -20.23 -1.73
CA LYS A 6 -13.14 -21.59 -1.77
C LYS A 6 -12.84 -22.08 -3.17
N ASP A 7 -13.61 -21.62 -4.14
CA ASP A 7 -13.50 -21.94 -5.56
C ASP A 7 -12.40 -21.17 -6.28
N ILE A 8 -11.80 -20.18 -5.61
CA ILE A 8 -10.70 -19.38 -6.18
C ILE A 8 -9.37 -20.11 -5.91
N SER A 9 -8.63 -20.43 -6.97
CA SER A 9 -7.28 -21.00 -6.88
C SER A 9 -6.31 -20.06 -6.18
N ARG A 10 -5.67 -20.52 -5.11
CA ARG A 10 -4.63 -19.76 -4.38
C ARG A 10 -3.25 -19.86 -5.04
N GLU A 11 -3.13 -20.68 -6.07
CA GLU A 11 -1.93 -20.72 -6.92
C GLU A 11 -1.94 -19.62 -7.96
N GLU A 12 -3.14 -19.15 -8.35
CA GLU A 12 -3.32 -18.12 -9.37
C GLU A 12 -3.66 -16.74 -8.79
N ILE A 13 -4.37 -16.70 -7.65
CA ILE A 13 -4.88 -15.47 -7.05
C ILE A 13 -4.51 -15.42 -5.57
N GLU A 14 -3.82 -14.37 -5.19
CA GLU A 14 -3.53 -14.06 -3.80
C GLU A 14 -4.62 -13.14 -3.23
N LEU A 15 -5.24 -13.56 -2.13
CA LEU A 15 -6.20 -12.75 -1.40
C LEU A 15 -5.55 -12.15 -0.15
N PHE A 16 -5.82 -10.88 0.10
CA PHE A 16 -5.40 -10.21 1.32
C PHE A 16 -6.48 -9.29 1.87
N ILE A 17 -6.40 -8.98 3.15
CA ILE A 17 -7.19 -7.95 3.82
C ILE A 17 -6.28 -7.07 4.67
N ILE A 18 -6.66 -5.80 4.79
CA ILE A 18 -5.91 -4.78 5.54
C ILE A 18 -6.87 -4.13 6.54
N PRO A 19 -7.15 -4.77 7.67
CA PRO A 19 -8.08 -4.24 8.67
C PRO A 19 -7.44 -3.11 9.49
N SER A 20 -8.27 -2.38 10.25
CA SER A 20 -7.77 -1.36 11.17
C SER A 20 -6.87 -1.96 12.25
N TYR A 21 -5.94 -1.18 12.78
CA TYR A 21 -4.99 -1.64 13.81
C TYR A 21 -5.67 -2.27 15.01
N THR A 22 -6.80 -1.71 15.45
CA THR A 22 -7.56 -2.22 16.61
C THR A 22 -8.15 -3.61 16.42
N THR A 23 -8.19 -4.11 15.18
CA THR A 23 -8.72 -5.44 14.84
C THR A 23 -7.64 -6.40 14.36
N LEU A 24 -6.40 -5.94 14.16
CA LEU A 24 -5.31 -6.77 13.64
C LEU A 24 -5.05 -8.01 14.48
N GLU A 25 -4.91 -7.86 15.80
CA GLU A 25 -4.67 -9.00 16.70
C GLU A 25 -5.83 -10.03 16.63
N SER A 26 -7.07 -9.56 16.58
CA SER A 26 -8.21 -10.46 16.39
C SER A 26 -8.18 -11.13 15.01
N ALA A 27 -7.81 -10.40 13.96
CA ALA A 27 -7.70 -10.96 12.62
C ALA A 27 -6.63 -12.05 12.54
N THR A 28 -5.45 -11.85 13.16
CA THR A 28 -4.39 -12.87 13.17
C THR A 28 -4.80 -14.17 13.84
N LYS A 29 -5.70 -14.11 14.81
CA LYS A 29 -6.21 -15.28 15.55
C LYS A 29 -7.35 -16.01 14.83
N ASN A 30 -8.10 -15.31 13.96
CA ASN A 30 -9.36 -15.84 13.42
C ASN A 30 -9.35 -16.03 11.88
N VAL A 31 -8.39 -15.44 11.16
CA VAL A 31 -8.29 -15.59 9.71
C VAL A 31 -7.41 -16.79 9.39
N ASP A 32 -7.91 -17.67 8.52
CA ASP A 32 -7.10 -18.78 8.01
C ASP A 32 -6.04 -18.24 7.04
N ARG A 33 -4.80 -18.24 7.51
CA ARG A 33 -3.64 -17.67 6.82
C ARG A 33 -3.20 -18.49 5.61
N ALA A 34 -3.68 -19.72 5.47
CA ALA A 34 -3.47 -20.52 4.26
C ALA A 34 -4.25 -19.97 3.05
N TYR A 35 -5.31 -19.19 3.32
CA TYR A 35 -6.20 -18.69 2.26
C TYR A 35 -6.17 -17.16 2.10
N VAL A 36 -5.80 -16.41 3.16
CA VAL A 36 -5.87 -14.94 3.14
C VAL A 36 -4.66 -14.36 3.85
N LYS A 37 -3.92 -13.50 3.19
CA LYS A 37 -2.86 -12.72 3.81
C LYS A 37 -3.43 -11.55 4.60
N LEU A 38 -2.70 -11.13 5.62
CA LEU A 38 -3.04 -9.99 6.46
C LEU A 38 -2.03 -8.87 6.30
N GLY A 39 -2.53 -7.65 6.17
CA GLY A 39 -1.70 -6.45 6.09
C GLY A 39 -2.05 -5.38 7.10
N ALA A 40 -1.13 -4.44 7.27
CA ALA A 40 -1.34 -3.22 8.03
C ALA A 40 -1.64 -2.03 7.11
N GLN A 41 -2.45 -1.08 7.59
CA GLN A 41 -2.86 0.12 6.85
C GLN A 41 -1.74 1.15 6.70
N ASN A 42 -0.70 1.06 7.51
CA ASN A 42 0.48 1.92 7.53
C ASN A 42 1.52 1.33 8.49
N MET A 43 2.72 1.90 8.53
CA MET A 43 3.69 1.68 9.61
C MET A 43 4.69 2.85 9.69
N CYS A 44 5.36 2.98 10.83
CA CYS A 44 6.55 3.82 10.97
C CYS A 44 7.74 3.19 10.23
N TRP A 45 8.75 3.98 9.91
CA TRP A 45 10.01 3.48 9.32
C TRP A 45 11.08 3.14 10.37
N GLU A 46 10.84 3.47 11.65
CA GLU A 46 11.75 3.18 12.74
C GLU A 46 11.32 1.93 13.51
N ASP A 47 12.28 1.11 13.90
CA ASP A 47 12.03 -0.13 14.63
C ASP A 47 11.58 0.14 16.07
N GLU A 48 12.22 1.12 16.70
CA GLU A 48 11.97 1.51 18.10
C GLU A 48 12.29 3.00 18.30
N GLY A 49 11.80 3.59 19.37
CA GLY A 49 12.08 4.98 19.72
C GLY A 49 10.86 5.73 20.27
N GLN A 50 11.00 7.04 20.36
CA GLN A 50 9.96 7.93 20.89
C GLN A 50 9.08 8.45 19.75
N PHE A 51 8.24 7.57 19.21
CA PHE A 51 7.30 7.87 18.11
C PHE A 51 5.87 7.65 18.60
N THR A 52 5.41 8.50 19.51
CA THR A 52 4.10 8.38 20.14
C THR A 52 2.98 8.25 19.13
N GLY A 53 2.24 7.13 19.18
CA GLY A 53 1.12 6.84 18.29
C GLY A 53 1.48 6.05 17.03
N GLU A 54 2.77 5.87 16.72
CA GLU A 54 3.21 5.09 15.56
C GLU A 54 3.30 3.57 15.87
N ILE A 55 3.14 2.79 14.82
CA ILE A 55 3.29 1.34 14.86
C ILE A 55 4.58 0.96 14.13
N SER A 56 5.51 0.33 14.82
CA SER A 56 6.81 -0.04 14.24
C SER A 56 6.75 -1.30 13.39
N PRO A 57 7.73 -1.52 12.49
CA PRO A 57 7.86 -2.78 11.75
C PRO A 57 7.93 -4.01 12.68
N LEU A 58 8.62 -3.90 13.82
CA LEU A 58 8.76 -5.00 14.78
C LEU A 58 7.41 -5.38 15.41
N MET A 59 6.57 -4.40 15.76
CA MET A 59 5.21 -4.68 16.28
C MET A 59 4.36 -5.44 15.25
N LEU A 60 4.48 -5.09 13.97
CA LEU A 60 3.76 -5.79 12.90
C LEU A 60 4.32 -7.19 12.65
N LYS A 61 5.64 -7.38 12.78
CA LYS A 61 6.28 -8.70 12.71
C LYS A 61 5.83 -9.62 13.84
N GLU A 62 5.70 -9.10 15.05
CA GLU A 62 5.18 -9.85 16.20
C GLU A 62 3.77 -10.38 15.94
N LEU A 63 2.92 -9.60 15.27
CA LEU A 63 1.60 -10.04 14.83
C LEU A 63 1.64 -11.02 13.63
N GLY A 64 2.79 -11.23 13.03
CA GLY A 64 2.96 -12.15 11.90
C GLY A 64 2.27 -11.66 10.63
N LEU A 65 2.26 -10.37 10.36
CA LEU A 65 1.65 -9.83 9.14
C LEU A 65 2.50 -10.12 7.89
N ASP A 66 1.85 -10.17 6.73
CA ASP A 66 2.48 -10.48 5.45
C ASP A 66 2.84 -9.23 4.66
N LEU A 67 2.00 -8.19 4.75
CA LEU A 67 2.15 -6.99 3.92
C LEU A 67 1.83 -5.71 4.69
N VAL A 68 2.31 -4.60 4.14
CA VAL A 68 2.02 -3.25 4.65
C VAL A 68 1.61 -2.35 3.48
N MET A 69 0.50 -1.66 3.62
CA MET A 69 0.07 -0.61 2.71
C MET A 69 0.79 0.70 3.07
N ILE A 70 1.37 1.35 2.08
CA ILE A 70 2.17 2.57 2.25
C ILE A 70 1.73 3.60 1.23
N GLY A 71 1.63 4.86 1.63
CA GLY A 71 1.34 5.96 0.73
C GLY A 71 -0.09 6.06 0.27
N HIS A 72 -1.05 5.44 0.98
CA HIS A 72 -2.47 5.62 0.66
C HIS A 72 -2.82 7.11 0.57
N SER A 73 -3.70 7.47 -0.38
CA SER A 73 -4.07 8.87 -0.65
C SER A 73 -4.50 9.64 0.60
N GLU A 74 -5.20 9.02 1.53
CA GLU A 74 -5.57 9.65 2.80
C GLU A 74 -4.33 10.01 3.64
N ARG A 75 -3.29 9.16 3.64
CA ARG A 75 -2.05 9.44 4.36
C ARG A 75 -1.33 10.64 3.77
N ARG A 76 -1.29 10.73 2.45
CA ARG A 76 -0.67 11.83 1.70
C ARG A 76 -1.45 13.15 1.88
N HIS A 77 -2.76 13.14 1.68
CA HIS A 77 -3.56 14.35 1.55
C HIS A 77 -4.25 14.79 2.86
N VAL A 78 -4.50 13.88 3.79
CA VAL A 78 -5.12 14.21 5.09
C VAL A 78 -4.06 14.36 6.18
N PHE A 79 -3.06 13.47 6.20
CA PHE A 79 -2.01 13.45 7.23
C PHE A 79 -0.70 14.09 6.78
N GLY A 80 -0.57 14.47 5.50
CA GLY A 80 0.57 15.21 4.98
C GLY A 80 1.84 14.39 4.79
N GLU A 81 1.73 13.06 4.66
CA GLU A 81 2.89 12.20 4.39
C GLU A 81 3.48 12.51 3.01
N THR A 82 4.79 12.60 2.95
CA THR A 82 5.56 12.95 1.75
C THR A 82 6.12 11.72 1.04
N ASP A 83 6.41 11.81 -0.26
CA ASP A 83 7.05 10.72 -1.01
C ASP A 83 8.38 10.26 -0.37
N VAL A 84 9.11 11.18 0.28
CA VAL A 84 10.37 10.86 0.98
C VAL A 84 10.10 10.00 2.22
N GLU A 85 9.04 10.29 2.97
CA GLU A 85 8.62 9.47 4.11
C GLU A 85 8.11 8.10 3.64
N GLU A 86 7.36 8.06 2.54
CA GLU A 86 6.92 6.82 1.93
C GLU A 86 8.11 5.95 1.48
N ASN A 87 9.15 6.53 0.91
CA ASN A 87 10.38 5.79 0.57
C ASN A 87 11.05 5.17 1.81
N LYS A 88 11.11 5.91 2.93
CA LYS A 88 11.65 5.36 4.19
C LYS A 88 10.83 4.15 4.65
N LYS A 89 9.49 4.25 4.60
CA LYS A 89 8.58 3.14 4.95
C LYS A 89 8.73 1.96 4.01
N VAL A 90 8.84 2.19 2.70
CA VAL A 90 9.08 1.14 1.70
C VAL A 90 10.37 0.36 2.05
N LYS A 91 11.47 1.07 2.29
CA LYS A 91 12.74 0.42 2.66
C LYS A 91 12.64 -0.33 3.99
N ALA A 92 12.00 0.25 4.99
CA ALA A 92 11.79 -0.42 6.27
C ALA A 92 10.93 -1.69 6.13
N ALA A 93 9.82 -1.62 5.37
CA ALA A 93 8.97 -2.78 5.11
C ALA A 93 9.74 -3.92 4.44
N LEU A 94 10.51 -3.61 3.40
CA LEU A 94 11.33 -4.59 2.67
C LEU A 94 12.43 -5.20 3.56
N ASN A 95 13.08 -4.39 4.38
CA ASN A 95 14.12 -4.86 5.32
C ASN A 95 13.56 -5.85 6.36
N HIS A 96 12.27 -5.73 6.70
CA HIS A 96 11.58 -6.64 7.61
C HIS A 96 10.87 -7.79 6.87
N GLY A 97 11.02 -7.89 5.56
CA GLY A 97 10.47 -8.99 4.75
C GLY A 97 8.95 -8.92 4.57
N PHE A 98 8.37 -7.72 4.62
CA PHE A 98 6.97 -7.53 4.23
C PHE A 98 6.85 -7.37 2.71
N THR A 99 5.75 -7.85 2.15
CA THR A 99 5.28 -7.34 0.87
C THR A 99 4.82 -5.89 1.07
N THR A 100 5.32 -4.98 0.24
CA THR A 100 5.00 -3.56 0.34
C THR A 100 3.96 -3.21 -0.72
N LEU A 101 2.77 -2.77 -0.31
CA LEU A 101 1.74 -2.25 -1.21
C LEU A 101 1.88 -0.74 -1.27
N LEU A 102 2.63 -0.22 -2.25
CA LEU A 102 2.82 1.21 -2.45
C LEU A 102 1.65 1.80 -3.25
N CYS A 103 0.90 2.70 -2.62
CA CYS A 103 -0.19 3.44 -3.24
C CYS A 103 0.34 4.70 -3.92
N ILE A 104 -0.07 4.92 -5.15
CA ILE A 104 0.25 6.09 -5.96
C ILE A 104 -1.01 6.59 -6.67
N GLY A 105 -1.06 7.88 -6.95
CA GLY A 105 -2.18 8.48 -7.66
C GLY A 105 -2.11 9.99 -7.69
N GLU A 106 -2.66 10.58 -8.72
CA GLU A 106 -2.76 12.01 -8.91
C GLU A 106 -4.09 12.57 -8.36
N THR A 107 -4.08 13.83 -7.99
CA THR A 107 -5.26 14.61 -7.60
C THR A 107 -6.08 15.04 -8.83
N ALA A 108 -7.30 15.54 -8.60
CA ALA A 108 -8.12 16.13 -9.66
C ALA A 108 -7.42 17.33 -10.30
N GLU A 109 -6.81 18.19 -9.51
CA GLU A 109 -6.09 19.37 -9.99
C GLU A 109 -4.89 19.01 -10.89
N GLU A 110 -4.10 18.03 -10.49
CA GLU A 110 -2.97 17.51 -11.29
C GLU A 110 -3.43 16.88 -12.60
N LYS A 111 -4.56 16.18 -12.57
CA LYS A 111 -5.18 15.65 -13.79
C LYS A 111 -5.65 16.78 -14.72
N ASP A 112 -6.29 17.82 -14.18
CA ASP A 112 -6.80 18.96 -14.94
C ASP A 112 -5.63 19.77 -15.56
N PHE A 113 -4.49 19.83 -14.90
CA PHE A 113 -3.25 20.39 -15.46
C PHE A 113 -2.57 19.48 -16.47
N GLY A 114 -3.03 18.24 -16.64
CA GLY A 114 -2.45 17.28 -17.59
C GLY A 114 -1.12 16.67 -17.17
N ILE A 115 -0.78 16.71 -15.87
CA ILE A 115 0.50 16.23 -15.31
C ILE A 115 0.41 14.90 -14.59
N SER A 116 -0.67 14.13 -14.78
CA SER A 116 -0.86 12.83 -14.11
C SER A 116 0.34 11.90 -14.27
N ALA A 117 0.89 11.80 -15.49
CA ALA A 117 2.05 10.93 -15.76
C ALA A 117 3.31 11.36 -15.01
N GLU A 118 3.54 12.66 -14.89
CA GLU A 118 4.68 13.24 -14.17
C GLU A 118 4.56 12.97 -12.68
N VAL A 119 3.36 13.13 -12.11
CA VAL A 119 3.06 12.83 -10.70
C VAL A 119 3.35 11.36 -10.40
N LEU A 120 2.77 10.43 -11.18
CA LEU A 120 2.97 9.00 -10.98
C LEU A 120 4.46 8.61 -11.10
N ARG A 121 5.17 9.14 -12.10
CA ARG A 121 6.61 8.90 -12.25
C ARG A 121 7.43 9.46 -11.09
N THR A 122 7.02 10.60 -10.53
CA THR A 122 7.71 11.20 -9.37
C THR A 122 7.50 10.34 -8.14
N GLN A 123 6.26 9.96 -7.83
CA GLN A 123 5.93 9.09 -6.71
C GLN A 123 6.66 7.74 -6.79
N LEU A 124 6.70 7.12 -7.97
CA LEU A 124 7.43 5.87 -8.20
C LEU A 124 8.95 6.05 -8.04
N LYS A 125 9.54 7.06 -8.68
CA LYS A 125 10.99 7.28 -8.61
C LYS A 125 11.47 7.54 -7.18
N ILE A 126 10.71 8.31 -6.40
CA ILE A 126 11.04 8.56 -5.00
C ILE A 126 10.76 7.31 -4.18
N GLY A 127 9.58 6.69 -4.32
CA GLY A 127 9.20 5.49 -3.58
C GLY A 127 10.19 4.34 -3.74
N PHE A 128 10.76 4.17 -4.94
CA PHE A 128 11.75 3.13 -5.25
C PHE A 128 13.21 3.58 -5.07
N HIS A 129 13.44 4.81 -4.61
CA HIS A 129 14.81 5.33 -4.47
C HIS A 129 15.64 4.48 -3.50
N ASP A 130 16.82 4.04 -3.93
CA ASP A 130 17.73 3.17 -3.19
C ASP A 130 17.13 1.79 -2.79
N VAL A 131 16.09 1.33 -3.47
CA VAL A 131 15.59 -0.04 -3.31
C VAL A 131 16.45 -0.97 -4.16
N PRO A 132 17.05 -2.02 -3.56
CA PRO A 132 17.80 -3.02 -4.32
C PRO A 132 16.90 -3.72 -5.35
N VAL A 133 17.41 -3.94 -6.56
CA VAL A 133 16.66 -4.61 -7.65
C VAL A 133 16.12 -5.98 -7.20
N SER A 134 16.86 -6.70 -6.36
CA SER A 134 16.44 -7.99 -5.81
C SER A 134 15.20 -7.92 -4.91
N GLN A 135 14.87 -6.75 -4.37
CA GLN A 135 13.71 -6.55 -3.50
C GLN A 135 12.48 -6.00 -4.25
N VAL A 136 12.66 -5.51 -5.48
CA VAL A 136 11.54 -4.98 -6.30
C VAL A 136 10.39 -5.97 -6.45
N PRO A 137 10.59 -7.29 -6.61
CA PRO A 137 9.49 -8.26 -6.68
C PRO A 137 8.58 -8.31 -5.43
N ASN A 138 9.04 -7.76 -4.30
CA ASN A 138 8.27 -7.67 -3.06
C ASN A 138 7.48 -6.36 -2.94
N ILE A 139 7.46 -5.53 -3.99
CA ILE A 139 6.67 -4.30 -4.05
C ILE A 139 5.51 -4.49 -5.02
N TRP A 140 4.32 -4.29 -4.51
CA TRP A 140 3.12 -4.16 -5.32
C TRP A 140 2.77 -2.67 -5.43
N VAL A 141 2.29 -2.26 -6.58
CA VAL A 141 1.85 -0.88 -6.79
C VAL A 141 0.33 -0.85 -6.93
N ALA A 142 -0.32 -0.08 -6.07
CA ALA A 142 -1.74 0.23 -6.18
C ALA A 142 -1.91 1.61 -6.82
N TYR A 143 -2.43 1.64 -8.03
CA TYR A 143 -2.80 2.90 -8.66
C TYR A 143 -4.22 3.30 -8.22
N GLU A 144 -4.31 4.39 -7.50
CA GLU A 144 -5.57 4.93 -6.97
C GLU A 144 -5.69 6.44 -7.30
N PRO A 145 -6.24 6.80 -8.47
CA PRO A 145 -6.44 8.21 -8.77
C PRO A 145 -7.31 8.86 -7.67
N VAL A 146 -6.76 9.87 -6.98
CA VAL A 146 -7.37 10.45 -5.76
C VAL A 146 -8.79 10.97 -6.02
N TRP A 147 -9.01 11.52 -7.21
CA TRP A 147 -10.33 12.02 -7.66
C TRP A 147 -11.36 10.93 -7.89
N SER A 148 -10.93 9.66 -7.94
CA SER A 148 -11.80 8.52 -8.24
C SER A 148 -12.24 7.75 -6.99
N ILE A 149 -11.67 8.04 -5.83
CA ILE A 149 -11.90 7.31 -4.59
C ILE A 149 -12.79 8.09 -3.61
N GLY A 150 -13.30 7.36 -2.62
CA GLY A 150 -14.16 7.92 -1.57
C GLY A 150 -15.61 8.14 -2.01
N VAL A 151 -16.43 8.68 -1.09
CA VAL A 151 -17.89 8.81 -1.27
C VAL A 151 -18.26 9.74 -2.42
N ASN A 152 -17.42 10.74 -2.72
CA ASN A 152 -17.63 11.71 -3.79
C ASN A 152 -16.74 11.45 -5.01
N GLY A 153 -16.07 10.31 -5.06
CA GLY A 153 -15.20 9.96 -6.19
C GLY A 153 -15.97 9.74 -7.48
N THR A 154 -15.40 10.19 -8.60
CA THR A 154 -15.92 9.89 -9.93
C THR A 154 -15.20 8.67 -10.49
N PRO A 155 -15.88 7.58 -10.84
CA PRO A 155 -15.22 6.38 -11.37
C PRO A 155 -14.33 6.70 -12.57
N ALA A 156 -13.07 6.25 -12.51
CA ALA A 156 -12.17 6.35 -13.65
C ALA A 156 -12.64 5.42 -14.78
N SER A 157 -12.54 5.88 -16.04
CA SER A 157 -12.81 5.00 -17.17
C SER A 157 -11.73 3.93 -17.32
N ALA A 158 -12.08 2.78 -17.89
CA ALA A 158 -11.12 1.71 -18.18
C ALA A 158 -9.97 2.20 -19.08
N ASP A 159 -10.27 3.02 -20.09
CA ASP A 159 -9.26 3.59 -20.99
C ASP A 159 -8.28 4.52 -20.25
N TYR A 160 -8.78 5.29 -19.28
CA TYR A 160 -7.91 6.15 -18.47
C TYR A 160 -7.01 5.31 -17.55
N ALA A 161 -7.58 4.31 -16.89
CA ALA A 161 -6.81 3.40 -16.05
C ALA A 161 -5.72 2.69 -16.86
N GLU A 162 -6.08 2.14 -18.04
CA GLU A 162 -5.13 1.49 -18.95
C GLU A 162 -4.02 2.44 -19.41
N LYS A 163 -4.36 3.69 -19.71
CA LYS A 163 -3.37 4.72 -20.10
C LYS A 163 -2.37 4.97 -18.97
N MET A 164 -2.86 5.08 -17.72
CA MET A 164 -1.98 5.33 -16.57
C MET A 164 -1.16 4.07 -16.18
N HIS A 165 -1.73 2.88 -16.28
CA HIS A 165 -0.98 1.63 -16.10
C HIS A 165 0.21 1.51 -17.07
N LYS A 166 0.12 2.05 -18.28
CA LYS A 166 1.25 2.09 -19.22
C LYS A 166 2.33 3.11 -18.83
N VAL A 167 2.03 4.04 -17.95
CA VAL A 167 2.99 5.03 -17.42
C VAL A 167 3.76 4.44 -16.24
N ILE A 168 3.08 3.61 -15.44
CA ILE A 168 3.59 2.87 -14.28
C ILE A 168 4.48 1.70 -14.75
#